data_fd37c04946a6ed38de17a038d514304c
#
_entry.id   fd37c04946a6ed38de17a038d514304c
#
_cell.length_a   1.000
_cell.length_b   1.000
_cell.length_c   1.000
_cell.angle_alpha   90.00
_cell.angle_beta   90.00
_cell.angle_gamma   90.00
#
_symmetry.space_group_name_H-M   'P 1'
#
loop_
_entity.id
_entity.type
_entity.pdbx_description
1 polymer ?
#
loop_
_entity_poly.entity_id
_entity_poly.type
_entity_poly.pdbx_seq_one_letter_code
_entity_poly.pdbx_strand_id
1 'polypeptide(L)'
;SRGSEMCIRDRVGIVTIDDAISIMQDEASEDIAKMNAMGPSDKPYFKQSMWELYKNRAPWLLFLMISSTFSSMVIRGYEDALAAVTVLTAYIPMLTDAGGNAGSQSTSTIIRGMAVGDIEPHDLPKILWREFRVAILCGGTLALCNFAKLIFLDGITPPVAAVVCLTLICTVILSQLIGGLLPVIAEKLNFDPAVMASPLITTIVDTTTLLVYFNIARVLLKI
;
A
#
# COMPACT_ATOMS: atom_id res chain seq x y z
N SER A 1 -11.43 -42.98 16.44
CA SER A 1 -12.03 -42.84 17.77
C SER A 1 -11.02 -42.78 18.92
N ARG A 2 -9.84 -43.43 18.81
CA ARG A 2 -8.82 -43.39 19.87
C ARG A 2 -8.20 -41.98 20.05
N GLY A 3 -8.15 -41.14 19.03
CA GLY A 3 -7.66 -39.77 19.13
C GLY A 3 -8.58 -38.84 19.91
N SER A 4 -9.91 -39.04 19.83
CA SER A 4 -10.88 -38.21 20.54
C SER A 4 -10.93 -38.49 22.05
N GLU A 5 -10.72 -39.75 22.47
CA GLU A 5 -10.67 -40.09 23.90
C GLU A 5 -9.40 -39.57 24.60
N MET A 6 -8.26 -39.52 23.89
CA MET A 6 -7.04 -38.97 24.44
C MET A 6 -7.15 -37.44 24.62
N CYS A 7 -7.81 -36.75 23.70
CA CYS A 7 -8.07 -35.29 23.81
C CYS A 7 -9.06 -34.97 24.97
N ILE A 8 -9.96 -35.87 25.36
CA ILE A 8 -10.88 -35.65 26.47
C ILE A 8 -10.16 -35.76 27.83
N ARG A 9 -9.11 -36.58 27.92
CA ARG A 9 -8.39 -36.82 29.19
C ARG A 9 -7.54 -35.65 29.62
N ASP A 10 -7.01 -34.85 28.63
CA ASP A 10 -6.08 -33.74 28.89
C ASP A 10 -6.74 -32.37 28.66
N ARG A 11 -8.07 -32.29 28.76
CA ARG A 11 -8.78 -31.02 28.63
C ARG A 11 -8.38 -30.04 29.74
N VAL A 12 -7.83 -28.91 29.38
CA VAL A 12 -7.48 -27.80 30.28
C VAL A 12 -8.67 -26.83 30.46
N GLY A 13 -9.65 -26.87 29.54
CA GLY A 13 -10.84 -26.02 29.54
C GLY A 13 -11.70 -26.21 28.30
N ILE A 14 -12.71 -25.39 28.18
CA ILE A 14 -13.57 -25.26 27.00
C ILE A 14 -13.52 -23.82 26.49
N VAL A 15 -13.60 -23.61 25.20
CA VAL A 15 -13.80 -22.30 24.57
C VAL A 15 -15.26 -22.23 24.15
N THR A 16 -15.98 -21.21 24.61
CA THR A 16 -17.36 -20.99 24.19
C THR A 16 -17.39 -20.29 22.82
N ILE A 17 -18.56 -20.30 22.17
CA ILE A 17 -18.72 -19.59 20.90
C ILE A 17 -18.59 -18.08 21.10
N ASP A 18 -19.01 -17.56 22.25
CA ASP A 18 -18.88 -16.14 22.59
C ASP A 18 -17.40 -15.73 22.77
N ASP A 19 -16.59 -16.59 23.42
CA ASP A 19 -15.15 -16.39 23.54
C ASP A 19 -14.47 -16.38 22.16
N ALA A 20 -14.85 -17.30 21.28
CA ALA A 20 -14.31 -17.36 19.92
C ALA A 20 -14.68 -16.10 19.11
N ILE A 21 -15.91 -15.61 19.23
CA ILE A 21 -16.35 -14.37 18.57
C ILE A 21 -15.57 -13.18 19.11
N SER A 22 -15.37 -13.09 20.43
CA SER A 22 -14.59 -12.00 21.04
C SER A 22 -13.14 -11.98 20.54
N ILE A 23 -12.48 -13.14 20.50
CA ILE A 23 -11.12 -13.27 19.97
C ILE A 23 -11.07 -12.84 18.50
N MET A 24 -12.03 -13.27 17.67
CA MET A 24 -12.07 -12.83 16.26
C MET A 24 -12.26 -11.32 16.10
N GLN A 25 -13.02 -10.67 16.98
CA GLN A 25 -13.20 -9.21 16.97
C GLN A 25 -11.93 -8.47 17.41
N ASP A 26 -11.23 -8.99 18.40
CA ASP A 26 -9.99 -8.43 18.90
C ASP A 26 -8.88 -8.55 17.84
N GLU A 27 -8.71 -9.69 17.22
CA GLU A 27 -7.78 -9.91 16.11
C GLU A 27 -8.09 -8.99 14.93
N ALA A 28 -9.36 -8.88 14.50
CA ALA A 28 -9.75 -7.99 13.42
C ALA A 28 -9.48 -6.51 13.76
N SER A 29 -9.66 -6.12 15.02
CA SER A 29 -9.37 -4.76 15.50
C SER A 29 -7.86 -4.48 15.53
N GLU A 30 -7.05 -5.47 15.92
CA GLU A 30 -5.60 -5.41 15.90
C GLU A 30 -5.07 -5.28 14.48
N ASP A 31 -5.57 -6.09 13.54
CA ASP A 31 -5.21 -6.03 12.13
C ASP A 31 -5.53 -4.66 11.53
N ILE A 32 -6.72 -4.11 11.80
CA ILE A 32 -7.11 -2.77 11.35
C ILE A 32 -6.14 -1.71 11.90
N ALA A 33 -5.73 -1.80 13.17
CA ALA A 33 -4.79 -0.86 13.75
C ALA A 33 -3.41 -0.96 13.07
N LYS A 34 -2.88 -2.18 12.91
CA LYS A 34 -1.60 -2.43 12.24
C LYS A 34 -1.61 -1.97 10.78
N MET A 35 -2.68 -2.27 10.03
CA MET A 35 -2.85 -1.81 8.65
C MET A 35 -2.89 -0.29 8.49
N ASN A 36 -3.18 0.45 9.56
CA ASN A 36 -3.14 1.92 9.59
C ASN A 36 -1.90 2.47 10.30
N ALA A 37 -0.87 1.66 10.52
CA ALA A 37 0.35 2.03 11.25
C ALA A 37 0.04 2.65 12.62
N MET A 38 -0.80 1.97 13.39
CA MET A 38 -1.14 2.34 14.77
C MET A 38 -0.87 1.16 15.70
N GLY A 39 -0.50 1.46 16.96
CA GLY A 39 -0.49 0.46 18.00
C GLY A 39 -1.91 -0.01 18.34
N PRO A 40 -2.16 -1.33 18.49
CA PRO A 40 -3.46 -1.86 18.88
C PRO A 40 -3.85 -1.41 20.30
N SER A 41 -5.15 -1.43 20.59
CA SER A 41 -5.68 -1.13 21.93
C SER A 41 -6.96 -1.88 22.17
N ASP A 42 -7.02 -2.61 23.28
CA ASP A 42 -8.18 -3.38 23.72
C ASP A 42 -9.26 -2.51 24.37
N LYS A 43 -9.00 -1.21 24.55
CA LYS A 43 -9.93 -0.30 25.22
C LYS A 43 -10.86 0.40 24.23
N PRO A 44 -12.15 0.55 24.57
CA PRO A 44 -13.06 1.40 23.80
C PRO A 44 -12.51 2.83 23.66
N TYR A 45 -12.73 3.46 22.52
CA TYR A 45 -12.14 4.76 22.16
C TYR A 45 -12.26 5.83 23.25
N PHE A 46 -13.43 6.00 23.85
CA PHE A 46 -13.65 7.00 24.90
C PHE A 46 -13.04 6.66 26.27
N LYS A 47 -12.57 5.42 26.46
CA LYS A 47 -11.86 4.99 27.68
C LYS A 47 -10.34 5.08 27.55
N GLN A 48 -9.83 5.34 26.34
CA GLN A 48 -8.41 5.54 26.10
C GLN A 48 -8.01 6.95 26.53
N SER A 49 -6.90 7.08 27.25
CA SER A 49 -6.35 8.39 27.58
C SER A 49 -5.69 9.03 26.36
N MET A 50 -5.57 10.36 26.34
CA MET A 50 -4.86 11.07 25.28
C MET A 50 -3.40 10.60 25.13
N TRP A 51 -2.74 10.24 26.23
CA TRP A 51 -1.39 9.72 26.22
C TRP A 51 -1.28 8.33 25.60
N GLU A 52 -2.26 7.46 25.80
CA GLU A 52 -2.32 6.14 25.13
C GLU A 52 -2.48 6.32 23.62
N LEU A 53 -3.43 7.16 23.19
CA LEU A 53 -3.63 7.48 21.77
C LEU A 53 -2.36 8.08 21.13
N TYR A 54 -1.68 8.98 21.83
CA TYR A 54 -0.43 9.57 21.37
C TYR A 54 0.68 8.51 21.22
N LYS A 55 0.89 7.67 22.23
CA LYS A 55 1.92 6.60 22.20
C LYS A 55 1.69 5.58 21.10
N ASN A 56 0.44 5.29 20.77
CA ASN A 56 0.09 4.33 19.72
C ASN A 56 0.29 4.90 18.31
N ARG A 57 0.31 6.22 18.14
CA ARG A 57 0.40 6.89 16.83
C ARG A 57 1.75 7.55 16.57
N ALA A 58 2.30 8.25 17.56
CA ALA A 58 3.48 9.10 17.35
C ALA A 58 4.71 8.34 16.84
N PRO A 59 5.08 7.14 17.34
CA PRO A 59 6.25 6.42 16.84
C PRO A 59 6.14 6.08 15.35
N TRP A 60 4.96 5.65 14.92
CA TRP A 60 4.70 5.32 13.52
C TRP A 60 4.72 6.55 12.62
N LEU A 61 4.13 7.66 13.07
CA LEU A 61 4.18 8.94 12.33
C LEU A 61 5.61 9.46 12.19
N LEU A 62 6.43 9.34 13.23
CA LEU A 62 7.85 9.70 13.16
C LEU A 62 8.62 8.81 12.18
N PHE A 63 8.39 7.51 12.20
CA PHE A 63 8.98 6.57 11.26
C PHE A 63 8.61 6.92 9.81
N LEU A 64 7.32 7.17 9.55
CA LEU A 64 6.84 7.55 8.22
C LEU A 64 7.38 8.91 7.78
N MET A 65 7.52 9.88 8.69
CA MET A 65 8.13 11.17 8.40
C MET A 65 9.60 11.03 8.00
N ILE A 66 10.37 10.20 8.70
CA ILE A 66 11.76 9.90 8.33
C ILE A 66 11.80 9.23 6.96
N SER A 67 10.91 8.26 6.74
CA SER A 67 10.82 7.51 5.48
C SER A 67 10.48 8.43 4.30
N SER A 68 9.60 9.43 4.48
CA SER A 68 9.26 10.41 3.42
C SER A 68 10.43 11.31 3.00
N THR A 69 11.52 11.34 3.80
CA THR A 69 12.75 12.05 3.43
C THR A 69 13.36 11.50 2.14
N PHE A 70 13.20 10.19 1.87
CA PHE A 70 13.68 9.59 0.62
C PHE A 70 12.98 10.19 -0.60
N SER A 71 11.66 10.40 -0.56
CA SER A 71 10.92 11.07 -1.63
C SER A 71 11.42 12.50 -1.85
N SER A 72 11.70 13.23 -0.77
CA SER A 72 12.27 14.58 -0.85
C SER A 72 13.68 14.59 -1.47
N MET A 73 14.50 13.59 -1.18
CA MET A 73 15.84 13.46 -1.79
C MET A 73 15.74 13.19 -3.29
N VAL A 74 14.79 12.36 -3.71
CA VAL A 74 14.54 12.12 -5.15
C VAL A 74 14.14 13.42 -5.84
N ILE A 75 13.18 14.17 -5.30
CA ILE A 75 12.73 15.45 -5.88
C ILE A 75 13.91 16.42 -6.04
N ARG A 76 14.74 16.58 -5.02
CA ARG A 76 15.94 17.44 -5.08
C ARG A 76 16.94 17.00 -6.15
N GLY A 77 17.09 15.69 -6.36
CA GLY A 77 17.98 15.15 -7.39
C GLY A 77 17.53 15.45 -8.82
N TYR A 78 16.29 15.94 -9.01
CA TYR A 78 15.71 16.29 -10.32
C TYR A 78 15.25 17.76 -10.41
N GLU A 79 15.81 18.65 -9.58
CA GLU A 79 15.45 20.09 -9.59
C GLU A 79 15.64 20.73 -10.97
N ASP A 80 16.71 20.39 -11.69
CA ASP A 80 16.96 20.92 -13.05
C ASP A 80 15.85 20.52 -14.03
N ALA A 81 15.37 19.27 -13.96
CA ALA A 81 14.27 18.80 -14.81
C ALA A 81 12.94 19.51 -14.48
N LEU A 82 12.69 19.75 -13.19
CA LEU A 82 11.53 20.51 -12.73
C LEU A 82 11.59 21.98 -13.12
N ALA A 83 12.78 22.60 -13.07
CA ALA A 83 12.99 23.98 -13.50
C ALA A 83 12.75 24.12 -15.01
N ALA A 84 13.17 23.13 -15.82
CA ALA A 84 12.99 23.15 -17.26
C ALA A 84 11.49 23.05 -17.67
N VAL A 85 10.68 22.28 -16.93
CA VAL A 85 9.25 22.11 -17.20
C VAL A 85 8.45 22.17 -15.90
N THR A 86 8.24 23.38 -15.40
CA THR A 86 7.63 23.66 -14.08
C THR A 86 6.24 23.00 -13.90
N VAL A 87 5.48 22.84 -15.00
CA VAL A 87 4.16 22.22 -14.97
C VAL A 87 4.19 20.78 -14.47
N LEU A 88 5.33 20.07 -14.57
CA LEU A 88 5.49 18.72 -14.06
C LEU A 88 5.26 18.63 -12.54
N THR A 89 5.62 19.66 -11.80
CA THR A 89 5.47 19.71 -10.34
C THR A 89 4.00 19.57 -9.91
N ALA A 90 3.08 20.11 -10.69
CA ALA A 90 1.65 20.09 -10.39
C ALA A 90 1.04 18.67 -10.39
N TYR A 91 1.65 17.74 -11.10
CA TYR A 91 1.12 16.36 -11.23
C TYR A 91 1.76 15.35 -10.27
N ILE A 92 2.80 15.75 -9.51
CA ILE A 92 3.43 14.88 -8.51
C ILE A 92 2.41 14.34 -7.50
N PRO A 93 1.57 15.17 -6.84
CA PRO A 93 0.61 14.66 -5.87
C PRO A 93 -0.40 13.66 -6.44
N MET A 94 -0.87 13.90 -7.66
CA MET A 94 -1.81 12.99 -8.33
C MET A 94 -1.17 11.63 -8.62
N LEU A 95 0.08 11.61 -9.06
CA LEU A 95 0.80 10.38 -9.41
C LEU A 95 1.11 9.55 -8.16
N THR A 96 1.60 10.19 -7.10
CA THR A 96 1.91 9.53 -5.83
C THR A 96 0.63 9.00 -5.16
N ASP A 97 -0.43 9.81 -5.09
CA ASP A 97 -1.71 9.39 -4.53
C ASP A 97 -2.31 8.19 -5.28
N ALA A 98 -2.34 8.25 -6.62
CA ALA A 98 -2.83 7.14 -7.43
C ALA A 98 -2.03 5.86 -7.20
N GLY A 99 -0.70 5.97 -7.10
CA GLY A 99 0.19 4.85 -6.78
C GLY A 99 -0.05 4.28 -5.39
N GLY A 100 -0.08 5.14 -4.37
CA GLY A 100 -0.33 4.76 -2.99
C GLY A 100 -1.67 4.03 -2.82
N ASN A 101 -2.73 4.57 -3.44
CA ASN A 101 -4.05 3.96 -3.42
C ASN A 101 -4.07 2.59 -4.13
N ALA A 102 -3.48 2.48 -5.31
CA ALA A 102 -3.41 1.22 -6.05
C ALA A 102 -2.64 0.14 -5.28
N GLY A 103 -1.51 0.48 -4.69
CA GLY A 103 -0.71 -0.43 -3.87
C GLY A 103 -1.45 -0.87 -2.60
N SER A 104 -2.10 0.06 -1.92
CA SER A 104 -2.88 -0.25 -0.71
C SER A 104 -4.06 -1.16 -0.98
N GLN A 105 -4.76 -1.00 -2.11
CA GLN A 105 -5.86 -1.89 -2.52
C GLN A 105 -5.36 -3.32 -2.78
N SER A 106 -4.25 -3.47 -3.48
CA SER A 106 -3.62 -4.78 -3.72
C SER A 106 -3.22 -5.42 -2.39
N THR A 107 -2.48 -4.71 -1.56
CA THR A 107 -2.01 -5.20 -0.25
C THR A 107 -3.15 -5.66 0.64
N SER A 108 -4.18 -4.84 0.81
CA SER A 108 -5.33 -5.18 1.65
C SER A 108 -6.07 -6.42 1.14
N THR A 109 -6.15 -6.59 -0.19
CA THR A 109 -6.77 -7.76 -0.81
C THR A 109 -5.96 -9.03 -0.53
N ILE A 110 -4.63 -8.94 -0.65
CA ILE A 110 -3.73 -10.08 -0.41
C ILE A 110 -3.69 -10.45 1.07
N ILE A 111 -3.57 -9.48 1.99
CA ILE A 111 -3.60 -9.72 3.44
C ILE A 111 -4.89 -10.45 3.83
N ARG A 112 -6.04 -9.95 3.33
CA ARG A 112 -7.32 -10.62 3.59
C ARG A 112 -7.34 -12.06 3.04
N GLY A 113 -6.85 -12.27 1.80
CA GLY A 113 -6.80 -13.60 1.20
C GLY A 113 -5.94 -14.57 2.00
N MET A 114 -4.84 -14.10 2.60
CA MET A 114 -3.99 -14.88 3.48
C MET A 114 -4.68 -15.17 4.81
N ALA A 115 -5.31 -14.18 5.43
CA ALA A 115 -6.03 -14.33 6.70
C ALA A 115 -7.18 -15.33 6.64
N VAL A 116 -7.88 -15.44 5.50
CA VAL A 116 -8.97 -16.43 5.31
C VAL A 116 -8.50 -17.77 4.73
N GLY A 117 -7.19 -17.92 4.45
CA GLY A 117 -6.61 -19.15 3.91
C GLY A 117 -6.84 -19.37 2.40
N ASP A 118 -7.29 -18.35 1.66
CA ASP A 118 -7.48 -18.42 0.19
C ASP A 118 -6.17 -18.29 -0.57
N ILE A 119 -5.15 -17.70 0.06
CA ILE A 119 -3.83 -17.40 -0.51
C ILE A 119 -2.75 -17.99 0.38
N GLU A 120 -1.83 -18.73 -0.22
CA GLU A 120 -0.65 -19.24 0.46
C GLU A 120 0.64 -18.60 -0.12
N PRO A 121 1.74 -18.52 0.67
CA PRO A 121 2.98 -17.90 0.22
C PRO A 121 3.61 -18.52 -1.05
N HIS A 122 3.25 -19.75 -1.38
CA HIS A 122 3.72 -20.39 -2.62
C HIS A 122 2.96 -19.92 -3.88
N ASP A 123 1.81 -19.26 -3.74
CA ASP A 123 1.03 -18.72 -4.86
C ASP A 123 1.55 -17.40 -5.41
N LEU A 124 2.65 -16.87 -4.88
CA LEU A 124 3.23 -15.58 -5.28
C LEU A 124 3.29 -15.35 -6.81
N PRO A 125 3.74 -16.30 -7.65
CA PRO A 125 3.77 -16.06 -9.11
C PRO A 125 2.37 -15.87 -9.71
N LYS A 126 1.35 -16.57 -9.18
CA LYS A 126 -0.04 -16.43 -9.63
C LYS A 126 -0.61 -15.09 -9.18
N ILE A 127 -0.29 -14.65 -7.96
CA ILE A 127 -0.68 -13.35 -7.41
C ILE A 127 -0.12 -12.25 -8.30
N LEU A 128 1.19 -12.22 -8.51
CA LEU A 128 1.85 -11.18 -9.32
C LEU A 128 1.31 -11.13 -10.76
N TRP A 129 1.05 -12.28 -11.36
CA TRP A 129 0.44 -12.32 -12.70
C TRP A 129 -1.00 -11.79 -12.72
N ARG A 130 -1.77 -12.03 -11.67
CA ARG A 130 -3.13 -11.51 -11.53
C ARG A 130 -3.12 -10.01 -11.32
N GLU A 131 -2.31 -9.53 -10.37
CA GLU A 131 -2.14 -8.11 -10.07
C GLU A 131 -1.64 -7.34 -11.30
N PHE A 132 -0.67 -7.86 -12.05
CA PHE A 132 -0.18 -7.26 -13.28
C PHE A 132 -1.30 -7.04 -14.32
N ARG A 133 -2.17 -8.03 -14.52
CA ARG A 133 -3.30 -7.88 -15.46
C ARG A 133 -4.33 -6.85 -14.98
N VAL A 134 -4.63 -6.85 -13.69
CA VAL A 134 -5.53 -5.85 -13.10
C VAL A 134 -4.92 -4.46 -13.20
N ALA A 135 -3.61 -4.33 -12.94
CA ALA A 135 -2.88 -3.08 -13.04
C ALA A 135 -2.91 -2.48 -14.46
N ILE A 136 -2.78 -3.29 -15.49
CA ILE A 136 -2.89 -2.81 -16.88
C ILE A 136 -4.29 -2.24 -17.16
N LEU A 137 -5.34 -2.91 -16.70
CA LEU A 137 -6.71 -2.44 -16.88
C LEU A 137 -6.97 -1.15 -16.12
N CYS A 138 -6.60 -1.11 -14.84
CA CYS A 138 -6.77 0.06 -13.98
C CYS A 138 -5.92 1.24 -14.48
N GLY A 139 -4.62 1.02 -14.70
CA GLY A 139 -3.69 2.03 -15.17
C GLY A 139 -4.06 2.58 -16.54
N GLY A 140 -4.48 1.71 -17.46
CA GLY A 140 -4.96 2.12 -18.79
C GLY A 140 -6.23 2.97 -18.72
N THR A 141 -7.20 2.57 -17.89
CA THR A 141 -8.43 3.35 -17.69
C THR A 141 -8.14 4.71 -17.07
N LEU A 142 -7.33 4.75 -16.02
CA LEU A 142 -6.94 6.00 -15.37
C LEU A 142 -6.17 6.91 -16.31
N ALA A 143 -5.22 6.36 -17.08
CA ALA A 143 -4.44 7.14 -18.05
C ALA A 143 -5.31 7.71 -19.16
N LEU A 144 -6.27 6.95 -19.68
CA LEU A 144 -7.19 7.43 -20.72
C LEU A 144 -8.04 8.59 -20.21
N CYS A 145 -8.65 8.44 -19.04
CA CYS A 145 -9.47 9.50 -18.41
C CYS A 145 -8.62 10.74 -18.10
N ASN A 146 -7.41 10.51 -17.55
CA ASN A 146 -6.52 11.61 -17.21
C ASN A 146 -5.96 12.32 -18.45
N PHE A 147 -5.66 11.60 -19.53
CA PHE A 147 -5.23 12.22 -20.78
C PHE A 147 -6.30 13.17 -21.34
N ALA A 148 -7.55 12.72 -21.36
CA ALA A 148 -8.66 13.58 -21.76
C ALA A 148 -8.76 14.82 -20.86
N LYS A 149 -8.66 14.66 -19.53
CA LYS A 149 -8.64 15.78 -18.59
C LYS A 149 -7.50 16.75 -18.87
N LEU A 150 -6.27 16.26 -19.02
CA LEU A 150 -5.08 17.09 -19.25
C LEU A 150 -5.18 17.94 -20.51
N ILE A 151 -5.71 17.37 -21.61
CA ILE A 151 -5.84 18.09 -22.88
C ILE A 151 -7.03 19.06 -22.85
N PHE A 152 -8.21 18.61 -22.41
CA PHE A 152 -9.45 19.39 -22.54
C PHE A 152 -9.71 20.35 -21.40
N LEU A 153 -9.29 20.02 -20.17
CA LEU A 153 -9.54 20.85 -18.99
C LEU A 153 -8.31 21.66 -18.59
N ASP A 154 -7.13 21.03 -18.55
CA ASP A 154 -5.91 21.67 -18.09
C ASP A 154 -5.15 22.40 -19.23
N GLY A 155 -5.50 22.14 -20.50
CA GLY A 155 -4.85 22.77 -21.66
C GLY A 155 -3.36 22.41 -21.83
N ILE A 156 -2.96 21.25 -21.33
CA ILE A 156 -1.57 20.80 -21.33
C ILE A 156 -1.14 20.30 -22.71
N THR A 157 0.12 20.55 -23.05
CA THR A 157 0.66 20.08 -24.33
C THR A 157 0.71 18.56 -24.40
N PRO A 158 0.44 17.95 -25.57
CA PRO A 158 0.41 16.48 -25.71
C PRO A 158 1.67 15.75 -25.22
N PRO A 159 2.90 16.25 -25.41
CA PRO A 159 4.10 15.58 -24.87
C PRO A 159 4.13 15.49 -23.35
N VAL A 160 3.74 16.56 -22.65
CA VAL A 160 3.67 16.57 -21.17
C VAL A 160 2.54 15.67 -20.69
N ALA A 161 1.36 15.71 -21.35
CA ALA A 161 0.25 14.80 -21.05
C ALA A 161 0.66 13.32 -21.23
N ALA A 162 1.43 13.00 -22.27
CA ALA A 162 1.95 11.66 -22.49
C ALA A 162 2.90 11.21 -21.39
N VAL A 163 3.80 12.08 -20.91
CA VAL A 163 4.69 11.80 -19.77
C VAL A 163 3.87 11.44 -18.52
N VAL A 164 2.90 12.26 -18.16
CA VAL A 164 2.06 12.07 -16.99
C VAL A 164 1.25 10.77 -17.09
N CYS A 165 0.62 10.51 -18.23
CA CYS A 165 -0.20 9.31 -18.44
C CYS A 165 0.63 8.02 -18.49
N LEU A 166 1.79 8.04 -19.15
CA LEU A 166 2.69 6.89 -19.17
C LEU A 166 3.23 6.59 -17.77
N THR A 167 3.60 7.62 -17.03
CA THR A 167 3.99 7.48 -15.62
C THR A 167 2.87 6.87 -14.80
N LEU A 168 1.63 7.34 -14.97
CA LEU A 168 0.48 6.82 -14.23
C LEU A 168 0.28 5.31 -14.46
N ILE A 169 0.39 4.85 -15.71
CA ILE A 169 0.33 3.41 -16.03
C ILE A 169 1.46 2.65 -15.32
N CYS A 170 2.69 3.11 -15.47
CA CYS A 170 3.85 2.46 -14.84
C CYS A 170 3.73 2.45 -13.31
N THR A 171 3.29 3.56 -12.71
CA THR A 171 3.07 3.68 -11.28
C THR A 171 2.04 2.67 -10.78
N VAL A 172 0.88 2.58 -11.41
CA VAL A 172 -0.18 1.64 -11.02
C VAL A 172 0.32 0.19 -11.13
N ILE A 173 1.04 -0.15 -12.20
CA ILE A 173 1.61 -1.50 -12.36
C ILE A 173 2.60 -1.81 -11.24
N LEU A 174 3.57 -0.94 -11.01
CA LEU A 174 4.58 -1.15 -9.96
C LEU A 174 3.95 -1.21 -8.58
N SER A 175 3.00 -0.32 -8.31
CA SER A 175 2.31 -0.24 -7.01
C SER A 175 1.53 -1.50 -6.68
N GLN A 176 0.76 -2.03 -7.63
CA GLN A 176 0.00 -3.27 -7.41
C GLN A 176 0.93 -4.49 -7.27
N LEU A 177 2.02 -4.54 -8.04
CA LEU A 177 3.01 -5.61 -7.89
C LEU A 177 3.73 -5.54 -6.54
N ILE A 178 4.13 -4.36 -6.09
CA ILE A 178 4.73 -4.15 -4.77
C ILE A 178 3.72 -4.51 -3.67
N GLY A 179 2.47 -4.04 -3.82
CA GLY A 179 1.38 -4.32 -2.89
C GLY A 179 1.05 -5.81 -2.75
N GLY A 180 1.11 -6.56 -3.86
CA GLY A 180 0.94 -8.01 -3.84
C GLY A 180 2.15 -8.78 -3.31
N LEU A 181 3.35 -8.22 -3.47
CA LEU A 181 4.60 -8.87 -3.09
C LEU A 181 4.92 -8.76 -1.59
N LEU A 182 4.78 -7.55 -1.03
CA LEU A 182 5.26 -7.25 0.32
C LEU A 182 4.60 -8.08 1.42
N PRO A 183 3.26 -8.28 1.47
CA PRO A 183 2.64 -9.12 2.49
C PRO A 183 3.13 -10.56 2.45
N VAL A 184 3.30 -11.12 1.25
CA VAL A 184 3.77 -12.49 1.07
C VAL A 184 5.22 -12.66 1.53
N ILE A 185 6.07 -11.65 1.28
CA ILE A 185 7.44 -11.64 1.79
C ILE A 185 7.45 -11.52 3.32
N ALA A 186 6.61 -10.66 3.89
CA ALA A 186 6.51 -10.49 5.34
C ALA A 186 6.17 -11.81 6.02
N GLU A 187 5.16 -12.53 5.53
CA GLU A 187 4.78 -13.85 6.06
C GLU A 187 5.92 -14.85 5.95
N LYS A 188 6.60 -14.92 4.80
CA LYS A 188 7.78 -15.81 4.64
C LYS A 188 8.92 -15.50 5.61
N LEU A 189 9.03 -14.28 6.06
CA LEU A 189 10.02 -13.83 7.04
C LEU A 189 9.50 -13.91 8.48
N ASN A 190 8.32 -14.49 8.71
CA ASN A 190 7.61 -14.53 9.99
C ASN A 190 7.34 -13.14 10.59
N PHE A 191 7.14 -12.13 9.74
CA PHE A 191 6.58 -10.85 10.12
C PHE A 191 5.09 -10.83 9.84
N ASP A 192 4.36 -10.06 10.64
CA ASP A 192 2.93 -9.87 10.44
C ASP A 192 2.66 -9.11 9.12
N PRO A 193 1.95 -9.72 8.15
CA PRO A 193 1.63 -9.05 6.89
C PRO A 193 0.85 -7.75 7.04
N ALA A 194 0.05 -7.60 8.10
CA ALA A 194 -0.76 -6.40 8.35
C ALA A 194 0.12 -5.15 8.55
N VAL A 195 1.34 -5.30 9.08
CA VAL A 195 2.29 -4.20 9.25
C VAL A 195 2.81 -3.66 7.90
N MET A 196 2.79 -4.50 6.85
CA MET A 196 3.19 -4.10 5.49
C MET A 196 2.09 -3.38 4.71
N ALA A 197 1.02 -2.96 5.37
CA ALA A 197 -0.12 -2.34 4.73
C ALA A 197 0.10 -0.83 4.44
N SER A 198 -0.98 -0.13 4.25
CA SER A 198 -1.10 1.16 3.59
C SER A 198 0.05 2.18 3.79
N PRO A 199 0.46 2.58 5.00
CA PRO A 199 1.42 3.68 5.14
C PRO A 199 2.86 3.32 4.72
N LEU A 200 3.27 2.06 4.87
CA LEU A 200 4.59 1.62 4.41
C LEU A 200 4.62 1.51 2.88
N ILE A 201 3.56 0.95 2.31
CA ILE A 201 3.38 0.85 0.86
C ILE A 201 3.41 2.23 0.21
N THR A 202 2.64 3.20 0.72
CA THR A 202 2.60 4.55 0.13
C THR A 202 4.00 5.16 0.09
N THR A 203 4.79 5.04 1.15
CA THR A 203 6.15 5.59 1.17
C THR A 203 7.08 4.97 0.13
N ILE A 204 7.02 3.63 -0.05
CA ILE A 204 7.82 2.92 -1.05
C ILE A 204 7.36 3.31 -2.46
N VAL A 205 6.04 3.33 -2.66
CA VAL A 205 5.42 3.65 -3.95
C VAL A 205 5.68 5.09 -4.34
N ASP A 206 5.58 6.05 -3.42
CA ASP A 206 5.84 7.47 -3.68
C ASP A 206 7.25 7.67 -4.22
N THR A 207 8.26 7.12 -3.54
CA THR A 207 9.65 7.21 -3.97
C THR A 207 9.85 6.57 -5.34
N THR A 208 9.27 5.39 -5.57
CA THR A 208 9.36 4.67 -6.84
C THR A 208 8.65 5.42 -7.97
N THR A 209 7.48 5.98 -7.70
CA THR A 209 6.70 6.80 -8.65
C THR A 209 7.49 8.02 -9.10
N LEU A 210 8.12 8.73 -8.16
CA LEU A 210 8.94 9.90 -8.47
C LEU A 210 10.13 9.55 -9.35
N LEU A 211 10.82 8.45 -9.05
CA LEU A 211 11.92 7.96 -9.88
C LEU A 211 11.47 7.64 -11.31
N VAL A 212 10.36 6.92 -11.44
CA VAL A 212 9.77 6.59 -12.75
C VAL A 212 9.36 7.86 -13.49
N TYR A 213 8.68 8.78 -12.80
CA TYR A 213 8.19 10.03 -13.38
C TYR A 213 9.31 10.87 -13.98
N PHE A 214 10.34 11.15 -13.19
CA PHE A 214 11.43 11.99 -13.66
C PHE A 214 12.27 11.33 -14.75
N ASN A 215 12.46 10.00 -14.70
CA ASN A 215 13.15 9.30 -15.78
C ASN A 215 12.35 9.33 -17.09
N ILE A 216 11.03 9.11 -17.04
CA ILE A 216 10.17 9.23 -18.22
C ILE A 216 10.17 10.65 -18.76
N ALA A 217 10.10 11.67 -17.89
CA ALA A 217 10.16 13.07 -18.27
C ALA A 217 11.47 13.39 -18.99
N ARG A 218 12.61 12.97 -18.43
CA ARG A 218 13.94 13.19 -19.05
C ARG A 218 14.03 12.57 -20.43
N VAL A 219 13.57 11.35 -20.59
CA VAL A 219 13.65 10.63 -21.87
C VAL A 219 12.71 11.23 -22.92
N LEU A 220 11.47 11.52 -22.58
CA LEU A 220 10.47 11.98 -23.54
C LEU A 220 10.58 13.49 -23.85
N LEU A 221 10.92 14.30 -22.88
CA LEU A 221 11.04 15.75 -23.05
C LEU A 221 12.47 16.20 -23.36
N LYS A 222 13.44 15.28 -23.29
CA LYS A 222 14.88 15.51 -23.54
C LYS A 222 15.46 16.64 -22.65
N ILE A 223 15.11 16.64 -21.38
CA ILE A 223 15.54 17.60 -20.35
C ILE A 223 16.52 16.97 -19.36
#